data_0200f8751634daadc31c5c23da67ca41
#
_entry.id   0200f8751634daadc31c5c23da67ca41
#
_cell.length_a   1.000
_cell.length_b   1.000
_cell.length_c   1.000
_cell.angle_alpha   90.00
_cell.angle_beta   90.00
_cell.angle_gamma   90.00
#
_symmetry.space_group_name_H-M   'P 1'
#
loop_
_entity.id
_entity.type
_entity.pdbx_description
1 polymer ?
#
loop_
_entity_poly.entity_id
_entity_poly.type
_entity_poly.pdbx_seq_one_letter_code
_entity_poly.pdbx_strand_id
1 'polypeptide(L)'
;MMGSRYAPRFGVSLGLGILSESWKALFQSNMEFPEVFEDYEKYHSTVNTGNLSRSRLVEDWIEPGATVLDVGVGDGTVSQYLIKIKDVKVTGLDISATACEKARQLGIPTEIRDITNGLGLSDDTFYDYILLLEVIEHTAYPQKILNDAINHSTKGVIVTIPNSAYIKWRIQMLRGYVPRQSFTHLHFWSVKDFEIFCKEANIKILEFRTFLPNHLMKFKNLLAWQQCWLLSPKRNNNQQ
;
A
#
# COMPACT_ATOMS: atom_id res chain seq x y z
N MET A 1 15.59 -33.53 34.77
CA MET A 1 16.31 -34.54 33.99
C MET A 1 15.94 -34.41 32.53
N MET A 2 16.95 -34.38 31.66
CA MET A 2 16.91 -34.42 30.19
C MET A 2 16.30 -33.14 29.53
N GLY A 3 17.01 -32.27 28.83
CA GLY A 3 18.29 -32.41 28.09
C GLY A 3 18.03 -32.73 26.63
N SER A 4 18.09 -31.73 25.74
CA SER A 4 18.40 -31.91 24.30
C SER A 4 18.46 -30.52 23.68
N ARG A 5 19.58 -29.92 23.44
CA ARG A 5 20.62 -29.98 22.41
C ARG A 5 20.02 -30.14 21.00
N TYR A 6 20.05 -29.02 20.23
CA TYR A 6 20.52 -29.03 18.84
C TYR A 6 20.91 -27.59 18.45
N ALA A 7 22.20 -27.30 18.47
CA ALA A 7 22.79 -26.20 17.72
C ALA A 7 23.79 -26.85 16.74
N PRO A 8 23.72 -26.63 15.43
CA PRO A 8 24.81 -27.06 14.55
C PRO A 8 25.97 -26.08 14.67
N ARG A 9 27.09 -26.58 15.15
CA ARG A 9 28.41 -25.95 15.04
C ARG A 9 28.86 -26.08 13.59
N PHE A 10 28.86 -24.98 12.84
CA PHE A 10 29.75 -24.85 11.69
C PHE A 10 30.96 -24.05 12.12
N GLY A 11 32.02 -24.76 12.48
CA GLY A 11 33.34 -24.20 12.62
C GLY A 11 33.95 -24.05 11.22
N VAL A 12 33.99 -22.82 10.71
CA VAL A 12 34.92 -22.42 9.66
C VAL A 12 35.77 -21.31 10.26
N SER A 13 36.96 -21.75 10.75
CA SER A 13 38.04 -20.83 11.09
C SER A 13 38.64 -20.34 9.77
N LEU A 14 38.13 -19.22 9.27
CA LEU A 14 38.86 -18.43 8.30
C LEU A 14 39.43 -17.22 9.04
N GLY A 15 40.78 -17.12 8.99
CA GLY A 15 41.53 -16.03 9.57
C GLY A 15 41.05 -14.65 9.11
N LEU A 16 40.26 -14.00 9.94
CA LEU A 16 39.87 -12.59 9.81
C LEU A 16 40.78 -11.75 10.70
N GLY A 17 42.06 -11.71 10.31
CA GLY A 17 42.91 -10.58 10.70
C GLY A 17 42.64 -9.42 9.76
N ILE A 18 42.33 -8.25 10.34
CA ILE A 18 42.27 -6.95 9.68
C ILE A 18 41.01 -6.74 8.80
N LEU A 19 39.86 -6.74 9.40
CA LEU A 19 38.80 -5.84 8.89
C LEU A 19 39.07 -4.47 9.47
N SER A 20 39.43 -3.53 8.59
CA SER A 20 39.79 -2.16 8.94
C SER A 20 38.66 -1.49 9.73
N GLU A 21 39.01 -0.58 10.64
CA GLU A 21 38.09 0.29 11.42
C GLU A 21 36.99 0.93 10.56
N SER A 22 37.22 1.09 9.25
CA SER A 22 36.27 1.56 8.26
C SER A 22 35.02 0.68 8.11
N TRP A 23 35.12 -0.63 8.28
CA TRP A 23 33.94 -1.51 8.21
C TRP A 23 33.12 -1.45 9.50
N LYS A 24 33.77 -1.25 10.65
CA LYS A 24 33.07 -1.03 11.93
C LYS A 24 32.31 0.29 11.91
N ALA A 25 32.91 1.35 11.31
CA ALA A 25 32.22 2.63 11.14
C ALA A 25 31.00 2.57 10.21
N LEU A 26 31.03 1.69 9.19
CA LEU A 26 29.87 1.51 8.30
C LEU A 26 28.70 0.78 8.98
N PHE A 27 28.97 -0.09 9.99
CA PHE A 27 27.94 -0.79 10.76
C PHE A 27 27.60 -0.10 12.09
N GLN A 28 28.36 0.91 12.50
CA GLN A 28 28.13 1.71 13.69
C GLN A 28 27.54 3.10 13.38
N SER A 29 27.24 3.42 12.14
CA SER A 29 26.34 4.52 11.88
C SER A 29 24.99 4.15 12.50
N ASN A 30 24.66 4.76 13.64
CA ASN A 30 23.31 4.83 14.13
C ASN A 30 22.49 5.45 13.01
N MET A 31 21.96 4.63 12.10
CA MET A 31 20.81 5.03 11.31
C MET A 31 19.66 5.03 12.32
N GLU A 32 19.50 6.15 13.02
CA GLU A 32 18.22 6.51 13.56
C GLU A 32 17.29 6.52 12.35
N PHE A 33 16.48 5.48 12.22
CA PHE A 33 15.35 5.53 11.33
C PHE A 33 14.46 6.64 11.88
N PRO A 34 14.25 7.74 11.14
CA PRO A 34 13.32 8.76 11.59
C PRO A 34 12.01 8.05 11.92
N GLU A 35 11.37 8.44 13.02
CA GLU A 35 10.09 7.84 13.37
C GLU A 35 9.16 7.99 12.17
N VAL A 36 8.57 6.90 11.72
CA VAL A 36 7.78 6.82 10.47
C VAL A 36 6.73 7.93 10.42
N PHE A 37 6.23 8.36 11.59
CA PHE A 37 5.25 9.43 11.75
C PHE A 37 5.77 10.82 11.38
N GLU A 38 7.01 11.18 11.79
CA GLU A 38 7.60 12.48 11.44
C GLU A 38 7.82 12.60 9.93
N ASP A 39 8.16 11.50 9.26
CA ASP A 39 8.33 11.47 7.81
C ASP A 39 7.00 11.69 7.07
N TYR A 40 5.88 11.18 7.56
CA TYR A 40 4.56 11.41 6.97
C TYR A 40 4.10 12.86 7.12
N GLU A 41 4.24 13.45 8.31
CA GLU A 41 3.90 14.86 8.53
C GLU A 41 4.76 15.79 7.65
N LYS A 42 6.07 15.53 7.57
CA LYS A 42 6.99 16.26 6.72
C LYS A 42 6.65 16.09 5.23
N TYR A 43 6.31 14.88 4.80
CA TYR A 43 5.88 14.59 3.44
C TYR A 43 4.65 15.43 3.08
N HIS A 44 3.61 15.39 3.89
CA HIS A 44 2.37 16.13 3.64
C HIS A 44 2.51 17.64 3.81
N SER A 45 3.51 18.13 4.52
CA SER A 45 3.80 19.57 4.59
C SER A 45 4.47 20.10 3.33
N THR A 46 5.22 19.26 2.59
CA THR A 46 6.08 19.69 1.46
C THR A 46 5.58 19.25 0.10
N VAL A 47 4.79 18.17 0.01
CA VAL A 47 4.37 17.58 -1.27
C VAL A 47 2.90 17.89 -1.54
N ASN A 48 2.65 18.40 -2.75
CA ASN A 48 1.30 18.49 -3.30
C ASN A 48 1.02 17.12 -3.96
N THR A 49 0.24 16.26 -3.28
CA THR A 49 0.00 14.87 -3.69
C THR A 49 -0.97 14.74 -4.87
N GLY A 50 -1.41 15.84 -5.48
CA GLY A 50 -2.44 15.94 -6.50
C GLY A 50 -2.23 15.18 -7.81
N ASN A 51 -1.61 14.00 -7.77
CA ASN A 51 -1.47 13.15 -8.96
C ASN A 51 -2.75 12.36 -9.24
N LEU A 52 -3.61 12.92 -10.10
CA LEU A 52 -4.87 12.28 -10.54
C LEU A 52 -4.70 11.10 -11.51
N SER A 53 -3.46 10.75 -11.90
CA SER A 53 -3.27 9.67 -12.86
C SER A 53 -3.82 8.32 -12.36
N ARG A 54 -3.71 8.04 -11.07
CA ARG A 54 -4.22 6.81 -10.45
C ARG A 54 -5.74 6.79 -10.38
N SER A 55 -6.36 7.91 -10.01
CA SER A 55 -7.82 8.01 -9.93
C SER A 55 -8.48 7.73 -11.28
N ARG A 56 -7.88 8.20 -12.38
CA ARG A 56 -8.35 7.92 -13.75
C ARG A 56 -8.34 6.44 -14.14
N LEU A 57 -7.48 5.61 -13.54
CA LEU A 57 -7.48 4.17 -13.77
C LEU A 57 -8.60 3.45 -13.03
N VAL A 58 -9.05 4.00 -11.92
CA VAL A 58 -9.97 3.34 -10.99
C VAL A 58 -11.36 3.97 -10.95
N GLU A 59 -11.54 5.18 -11.47
CA GLU A 59 -12.79 5.94 -11.42
C GLU A 59 -13.98 5.21 -12.04
N ASP A 60 -13.74 4.43 -13.10
CA ASP A 60 -14.80 3.66 -13.76
C ASP A 60 -15.33 2.50 -12.94
N TRP A 61 -14.58 2.05 -11.93
CA TRP A 61 -15.04 1.01 -11.00
C TRP A 61 -16.01 1.56 -9.96
N ILE A 62 -16.00 2.89 -9.74
CA ILE A 62 -16.80 3.55 -8.72
C ILE A 62 -18.11 4.03 -9.34
N GLU A 63 -19.21 3.55 -8.80
CA GLU A 63 -20.55 3.94 -9.25
C GLU A 63 -20.89 5.37 -8.79
N PRO A 64 -21.64 6.16 -9.60
CA PRO A 64 -22.12 7.46 -9.18
C PRO A 64 -22.96 7.38 -7.90
N GLY A 65 -22.78 8.35 -6.99
CA GLY A 65 -23.51 8.43 -5.73
C GLY A 65 -23.09 7.45 -4.65
N ALA A 66 -22.08 6.60 -4.91
CA ALA A 66 -21.60 5.59 -3.96
C ALA A 66 -21.02 6.22 -2.68
N THR A 67 -21.06 5.46 -1.59
CA THR A 67 -20.31 5.75 -0.36
C THR A 67 -18.90 5.20 -0.46
N VAL A 68 -17.90 6.03 -0.14
CA VAL A 68 -16.48 5.69 -0.31
C VAL A 68 -15.71 5.98 0.99
N LEU A 69 -14.92 5.03 1.44
CA LEU A 69 -13.89 5.26 2.46
C LEU A 69 -12.54 5.37 1.76
N ASP A 70 -11.90 6.53 1.85
CA ASP A 70 -10.56 6.76 1.32
C ASP A 70 -9.53 6.63 2.45
N VAL A 71 -8.81 5.52 2.47
CA VAL A 71 -7.80 5.21 3.48
C VAL A 71 -6.44 5.67 2.99
N GLY A 72 -5.78 6.52 3.76
CA GLY A 72 -4.62 7.29 3.31
C GLY A 72 -5.06 8.43 2.38
N VAL A 73 -6.09 9.19 2.81
CA VAL A 73 -6.73 10.24 1.99
C VAL A 73 -5.77 11.35 1.55
N GLY A 74 -4.64 11.51 2.23
CA GLY A 74 -3.66 12.53 1.95
C GLY A 74 -4.26 13.95 2.01
N ASP A 75 -3.93 14.78 1.01
CA ASP A 75 -4.46 16.14 0.90
C ASP A 75 -5.91 16.21 0.39
N GLY A 76 -6.55 15.07 0.12
CA GLY A 76 -7.94 14.98 -0.35
C GLY A 76 -8.12 15.22 -1.86
N THR A 77 -7.06 15.45 -2.63
CA THR A 77 -7.17 15.78 -4.07
C THR A 77 -7.87 14.67 -4.86
N VAL A 78 -7.58 13.39 -4.61
CA VAL A 78 -8.22 12.26 -5.30
C VAL A 78 -9.70 12.17 -4.91
N SER A 79 -9.99 12.25 -3.63
CA SER A 79 -11.36 12.24 -3.11
C SER A 79 -12.20 13.40 -3.66
N GLN A 80 -11.66 14.63 -3.70
CA GLN A 80 -12.34 15.78 -4.28
C GLN A 80 -12.63 15.57 -5.78
N TYR A 81 -11.68 15.01 -6.51
CA TYR A 81 -11.87 14.66 -7.93
C TYR A 81 -13.03 13.67 -8.09
N LEU A 82 -13.06 12.57 -7.31
CA LEU A 82 -14.12 11.57 -7.37
C LEU A 82 -15.49 12.15 -6.99
N ILE A 83 -15.57 13.00 -5.97
CA ILE A 83 -16.81 13.73 -5.61
C ILE A 83 -17.30 14.53 -6.82
N LYS A 84 -16.42 15.28 -7.47
CA LYS A 84 -16.78 16.14 -8.59
C LYS A 84 -17.30 15.38 -9.81
N ILE A 85 -16.72 14.20 -10.13
CA ILE A 85 -17.06 13.48 -11.38
C ILE A 85 -18.12 12.39 -11.19
N LYS A 86 -18.29 11.89 -9.97
CA LYS A 86 -19.17 10.74 -9.65
C LYS A 86 -20.23 11.05 -8.58
N ASP A 87 -20.22 12.24 -7.99
CA ASP A 87 -21.14 12.63 -6.89
C ASP A 87 -21.09 11.64 -5.70
N VAL A 88 -19.92 11.07 -5.42
CA VAL A 88 -19.73 10.12 -4.32
C VAL A 88 -19.68 10.81 -2.96
N LYS A 89 -20.07 10.07 -1.91
CA LYS A 89 -19.94 10.52 -0.51
C LYS A 89 -18.68 9.93 0.07
N VAL A 90 -17.65 10.75 0.30
CA VAL A 90 -16.35 10.30 0.78
C VAL A 90 -16.17 10.58 2.26
N THR A 91 -15.63 9.61 2.99
CA THR A 91 -15.01 9.77 4.31
C THR A 91 -13.54 9.41 4.19
N GLY A 92 -12.63 10.21 4.75
CA GLY A 92 -11.20 9.98 4.69
C GLY A 92 -10.63 9.49 6.01
N LEU A 93 -9.62 8.62 5.94
CA LEU A 93 -8.74 8.27 7.06
C LEU A 93 -7.30 8.58 6.68
N ASP A 94 -6.55 9.19 7.58
CA ASP A 94 -5.10 9.35 7.42
C ASP A 94 -4.41 9.39 8.79
N ILE A 95 -3.16 9.02 8.85
CA ILE A 95 -2.36 9.09 10.07
C ILE A 95 -1.83 10.52 10.31
N SER A 96 -1.66 11.31 9.24
CA SER A 96 -1.16 12.67 9.28
C SER A 96 -2.27 13.66 9.61
N ALA A 97 -2.10 14.41 10.69
CA ALA A 97 -2.99 15.51 11.05
C ALA A 97 -2.99 16.60 9.98
N THR A 98 -1.83 16.90 9.39
CA THR A 98 -1.66 17.87 8.31
C THR A 98 -2.43 17.45 7.05
N ALA A 99 -2.39 16.16 6.68
CA ALA A 99 -3.15 15.61 5.56
C ALA A 99 -4.65 15.75 5.82
N CYS A 100 -5.14 15.30 6.97
CA CYS A 100 -6.54 15.41 7.36
C CYS A 100 -7.05 16.85 7.33
N GLU A 101 -6.25 17.81 7.80
CA GLU A 101 -6.64 19.22 7.77
C GLU A 101 -6.80 19.76 6.33
N LYS A 102 -5.87 19.43 5.43
CA LYS A 102 -5.97 19.78 4.01
C LYS A 102 -7.23 19.19 3.36
N ALA A 103 -7.51 17.92 3.62
CA ALA A 103 -8.71 17.26 3.09
C ALA A 103 -10.01 17.88 3.63
N ARG A 104 -10.05 18.26 4.92
CA ARG A 104 -11.19 18.97 5.53
C ARG A 104 -11.42 20.35 4.88
N GLN A 105 -10.36 21.07 4.53
CA GLN A 105 -10.46 22.34 3.80
C GLN A 105 -11.09 22.17 2.41
N LEU A 106 -11.00 20.98 1.82
CA LEU A 106 -11.71 20.61 0.58
C LEU A 106 -13.15 20.09 0.83
N GLY A 107 -13.63 20.13 2.07
CA GLY A 107 -14.97 19.67 2.45
C GLY A 107 -15.11 18.16 2.63
N ILE A 108 -14.00 17.43 2.76
CA ILE A 108 -14.00 15.97 2.95
C ILE A 108 -13.97 15.68 4.45
N PRO A 109 -14.98 15.01 5.03
CA PRO A 109 -14.94 14.51 6.40
C PRO A 109 -13.76 13.56 6.57
N THR A 110 -12.85 13.85 7.50
CA THR A 110 -11.66 13.02 7.73
C THR A 110 -11.42 12.77 9.20
N GLU A 111 -10.86 11.61 9.51
CA GLU A 111 -10.43 11.22 10.84
C GLU A 111 -8.94 10.89 10.84
N ILE A 112 -8.23 11.36 11.86
CA ILE A 112 -6.83 10.97 12.09
C ILE A 112 -6.84 9.58 12.68
N ARG A 113 -6.25 8.61 11.96
CA ARG A 113 -6.28 7.21 12.39
C ARG A 113 -5.04 6.45 11.97
N ASP A 114 -4.42 5.78 12.94
CA ASP A 114 -3.42 4.74 12.68
C ASP A 114 -4.14 3.43 12.33
N ILE A 115 -3.90 2.93 11.12
CA ILE A 115 -4.51 1.71 10.59
C ILE A 115 -3.63 0.47 10.78
N THR A 116 -2.49 0.58 11.45
CA THR A 116 -1.53 -0.55 11.65
C THR A 116 -2.22 -1.81 12.18
N ASN A 117 -3.24 -1.64 13.01
CA ASN A 117 -4.00 -2.73 13.63
C ASN A 117 -5.39 -2.98 13.00
N GLY A 118 -5.67 -2.44 11.83
CA GLY A 118 -6.94 -2.52 11.12
C GLY A 118 -7.57 -1.14 10.92
N LEU A 119 -8.68 -1.07 10.20
CA LEU A 119 -9.35 0.20 9.91
C LEU A 119 -10.08 0.78 11.13
N GLY A 120 -10.30 -0.02 12.17
CA GLY A 120 -10.98 0.40 13.41
C GLY A 120 -12.43 0.82 13.19
N LEU A 121 -13.10 0.22 12.21
CA LEU A 121 -14.51 0.45 11.94
C LEU A 121 -15.37 -0.43 12.86
N SER A 122 -16.57 0.04 13.21
CA SER A 122 -17.56 -0.78 13.92
C SER A 122 -18.21 -1.79 12.98
N ASP A 123 -18.62 -2.94 13.48
CA ASP A 123 -19.15 -4.08 12.70
C ASP A 123 -20.36 -3.72 11.82
N ASP A 124 -21.06 -2.65 12.13
CA ASP A 124 -22.22 -2.13 11.41
C ASP A 124 -21.88 -1.02 10.40
N THR A 125 -20.61 -0.63 10.29
CA THR A 125 -20.15 0.40 9.36
C THR A 125 -19.75 -0.20 8.02
N PHE A 126 -20.42 0.20 6.95
CA PHE A 126 -20.14 -0.26 5.59
C PHE A 126 -20.04 0.90 4.60
N TYR A 127 -19.21 0.70 3.59
CA TYR A 127 -19.06 1.57 2.43
C TYR A 127 -19.27 0.77 1.15
N ASP A 128 -19.71 1.43 0.08
CA ASP A 128 -19.77 0.77 -1.23
C ASP A 128 -18.38 0.38 -1.71
N TYR A 129 -17.44 1.31 -1.59
CA TYR A 129 -16.04 1.09 -1.95
C TYR A 129 -15.10 1.55 -0.85
N ILE A 130 -14.02 0.81 -0.66
CA ILE A 130 -12.90 1.23 0.18
C ILE A 130 -11.67 1.38 -0.72
N LEU A 131 -11.03 2.55 -0.67
CA LEU A 131 -9.83 2.86 -1.45
C LEU A 131 -8.60 2.70 -0.57
N LEU A 132 -7.59 2.02 -1.10
CA LEU A 132 -6.26 1.82 -0.53
C LEU A 132 -5.24 2.20 -1.62
N LEU A 133 -5.11 3.52 -1.89
CA LEU A 133 -4.30 4.02 -3.00
C LEU A 133 -2.89 4.36 -2.55
N GLU A 134 -1.91 3.47 -2.79
CA GLU A 134 -0.52 3.58 -2.30
C GLU A 134 -0.46 3.57 -0.76
N VAL A 135 -1.13 2.63 -0.14
CA VAL A 135 -1.25 2.55 1.32
C VAL A 135 -0.66 1.25 1.85
N ILE A 136 -1.05 0.11 1.29
CA ILE A 136 -0.75 -1.19 1.89
C ILE A 136 0.74 -1.54 1.88
N GLU A 137 1.52 -0.99 0.97
CA GLU A 137 2.98 -1.16 0.93
C GLU A 137 3.70 -0.50 2.11
N HIS A 138 3.04 0.43 2.77
CA HIS A 138 3.54 1.13 3.95
C HIS A 138 3.12 0.49 5.27
N THR A 139 2.20 -0.48 5.24
CA THR A 139 1.64 -1.09 6.45
C THR A 139 2.40 -2.34 6.86
N ALA A 140 2.54 -2.59 8.17
CA ALA A 140 3.22 -3.79 8.68
C ALA A 140 2.44 -5.08 8.37
N TYR A 141 1.09 -5.00 8.33
CA TYR A 141 0.20 -6.15 8.18
C TYR A 141 -0.84 -5.93 7.07
N PRO A 142 -0.42 -5.90 5.78
CA PRO A 142 -1.29 -5.59 4.63
C PRO A 142 -2.48 -6.54 4.52
N GLN A 143 -2.30 -7.83 4.85
CA GLN A 143 -3.38 -8.81 4.83
C GLN A 143 -4.50 -8.46 5.82
N LYS A 144 -4.15 -7.95 7.01
CA LYS A 144 -5.12 -7.55 8.03
C LYS A 144 -5.95 -6.36 7.54
N ILE A 145 -5.28 -5.34 6.97
CA ILE A 145 -5.94 -4.16 6.42
C ILE A 145 -6.88 -4.53 5.27
N LEU A 146 -6.42 -5.40 4.35
CA LEU A 146 -7.23 -5.84 3.22
C LEU A 146 -8.44 -6.66 3.67
N ASN A 147 -8.28 -7.57 4.64
CA ASN A 147 -9.39 -8.35 5.18
C ASN A 147 -10.42 -7.44 5.85
N ASP A 148 -9.95 -6.44 6.59
CA ASP A 148 -10.82 -5.46 7.25
C ASP A 148 -11.59 -4.64 6.21
N ALA A 149 -10.90 -4.11 5.19
CA ALA A 149 -11.53 -3.41 4.08
C ALA A 149 -12.57 -4.27 3.34
N ILE A 150 -12.24 -5.54 3.07
CA ILE A 150 -13.14 -6.50 2.41
C ILE A 150 -14.39 -6.77 3.26
N ASN A 151 -14.25 -6.85 4.59
CA ASN A 151 -15.37 -7.06 5.50
C ASN A 151 -16.31 -5.87 5.56
N HIS A 152 -15.81 -4.65 5.40
CA HIS A 152 -16.55 -3.39 5.50
C HIS A 152 -16.93 -2.76 4.15
N SER A 153 -16.66 -3.44 3.02
CA SER A 153 -17.09 -3.01 1.69
C SER A 153 -18.28 -3.82 1.19
N THR A 154 -19.19 -3.18 0.44
CA THR A 154 -20.37 -3.85 -0.16
C THR A 154 -20.19 -4.14 -1.65
N LYS A 155 -19.41 -3.35 -2.38
CA LYS A 155 -19.16 -3.49 -3.82
C LYS A 155 -17.72 -3.83 -4.16
N GLY A 156 -16.75 -3.31 -3.41
CA GLY A 156 -15.37 -3.69 -3.65
C GLY A 156 -14.32 -2.87 -2.89
N VAL A 157 -13.12 -3.41 -2.86
CA VAL A 157 -11.92 -2.72 -2.38
C VAL A 157 -11.02 -2.40 -3.55
N ILE A 158 -10.64 -1.15 -3.70
CA ILE A 158 -9.77 -0.68 -4.78
C ILE A 158 -8.38 -0.43 -4.21
N VAL A 159 -7.41 -1.15 -4.75
CA VAL A 159 -6.00 -1.09 -4.29
C VAL A 159 -5.12 -0.61 -5.41
N THR A 160 -4.28 0.39 -5.16
CA THR A 160 -3.16 0.68 -6.05
C THR A 160 -1.86 0.51 -5.30
N ILE A 161 -0.88 -0.11 -5.96
CA ILE A 161 0.48 -0.30 -5.45
C ILE A 161 1.47 -0.19 -6.59
N PRO A 162 2.72 0.21 -6.32
CA PRO A 162 3.75 0.21 -7.34
C PRO A 162 4.16 -1.21 -7.72
N ASN A 163 4.58 -1.40 -8.99
CA ASN A 163 5.16 -2.66 -9.43
C ASN A 163 6.67 -2.69 -9.21
N SER A 164 7.12 -3.40 -8.18
CA SER A 164 8.55 -3.54 -7.86
C SER A 164 9.33 -4.35 -8.89
N ALA A 165 8.64 -5.07 -9.80
CA ALA A 165 9.27 -5.80 -10.90
C ALA A 165 9.34 -5.01 -12.23
N TYR A 166 8.96 -3.73 -12.23
CA TYR A 166 9.06 -2.86 -13.40
C TYR A 166 10.48 -2.80 -13.95
N ILE A 167 10.62 -2.81 -15.27
CA ILE A 167 11.92 -2.94 -15.96
C ILE A 167 12.99 -1.93 -15.48
N LYS A 168 12.61 -0.70 -15.16
CA LYS A 168 13.53 0.31 -14.62
C LYS A 168 14.18 -0.16 -13.32
N TRP A 169 13.41 -0.76 -12.43
CA TRP A 169 13.91 -1.27 -11.15
C TRP A 169 14.81 -2.49 -11.33
N ARG A 170 14.48 -3.37 -12.27
CA ARG A 170 15.34 -4.51 -12.63
C ARG A 170 16.70 -4.07 -13.16
N ILE A 171 16.73 -3.04 -14.01
CA ILE A 171 17.97 -2.46 -14.50
C ILE A 171 18.80 -1.84 -13.36
N GLN A 172 18.15 -1.17 -12.40
CA GLN A 172 18.83 -0.65 -11.21
C GLN A 172 19.41 -1.78 -10.35
N MET A 173 18.68 -2.87 -10.16
CA MET A 173 19.18 -4.06 -9.44
C MET A 173 20.43 -4.65 -10.11
N LEU A 174 20.46 -4.74 -11.45
CA LEU A 174 21.65 -5.19 -12.18
C LEU A 174 22.86 -4.25 -12.00
N ARG A 175 22.63 -2.99 -11.63
CA ARG A 175 23.66 -2.01 -11.30
C ARG A 175 24.04 -1.99 -9.80
N GLY A 176 23.50 -2.94 -9.00
CA GLY A 176 23.78 -3.05 -7.57
C GLY A 176 22.87 -2.20 -6.66
N TYR A 177 21.82 -1.57 -7.20
CA TYR A 177 20.87 -0.79 -6.39
C TYR A 177 19.65 -1.62 -6.01
N VAL A 178 19.20 -1.52 -4.76
CA VAL A 178 17.90 -2.07 -4.37
C VAL A 178 16.80 -1.13 -4.89
N PRO A 179 15.74 -1.64 -5.55
CA PRO A 179 14.67 -0.81 -6.10
C PRO A 179 13.78 -0.26 -4.99
N ARG A 180 14.26 0.76 -4.30
CA ARG A 180 13.46 1.50 -3.32
C ARG A 180 12.76 2.63 -4.03
N GLN A 181 11.44 2.56 -4.11
CA GLN A 181 10.62 3.65 -4.64
C GLN A 181 10.39 4.71 -3.56
N SER A 182 10.27 4.28 -2.30
CA SER A 182 10.23 5.12 -1.11
C SER A 182 10.95 4.41 0.03
N PHE A 183 11.51 5.17 0.98
CA PHE A 183 12.11 4.62 2.19
C PHE A 183 11.06 4.06 3.16
N THR A 184 9.80 4.48 3.01
CA THR A 184 8.67 4.07 3.84
C THR A 184 8.00 2.79 3.34
N HIS A 185 8.39 2.23 2.17
CA HIS A 185 7.84 0.98 1.69
C HIS A 185 8.40 -0.20 2.48
N LEU A 186 7.51 -0.96 3.11
CA LEU A 186 7.79 -2.19 3.83
C LEU A 186 7.59 -3.41 2.94
N HIS A 187 6.73 -3.32 1.92
CA HIS A 187 6.42 -4.40 0.99
C HIS A 187 6.70 -4.02 -0.46
N PHE A 188 7.15 -5.02 -1.22
CA PHE A 188 7.55 -4.88 -2.62
C PHE A 188 6.89 -5.98 -3.45
N TRP A 189 5.80 -5.66 -4.13
CA TRP A 189 5.09 -6.63 -4.96
C TRP A 189 5.33 -6.41 -6.45
N SER A 190 5.63 -7.50 -7.17
CA SER A 190 5.33 -7.55 -8.59
C SER A 190 3.83 -7.82 -8.80
N VAL A 191 3.37 -7.72 -10.05
CA VAL A 191 1.99 -8.10 -10.39
C VAL A 191 1.71 -9.56 -9.99
N LYS A 192 2.67 -10.47 -10.25
CA LYS A 192 2.54 -11.89 -9.88
C LYS A 192 2.57 -12.13 -8.38
N ASP A 193 3.43 -11.41 -7.65
CA ASP A 193 3.52 -11.59 -6.19
C ASP A 193 2.22 -11.15 -5.52
N PHE A 194 1.59 -10.07 -6.00
CA PHE A 194 0.31 -9.63 -5.47
C PHE A 194 -0.84 -10.60 -5.83
N GLU A 195 -0.83 -11.17 -7.05
CA GLU A 195 -1.77 -12.25 -7.42
C GLU A 195 -1.64 -13.47 -6.50
N ILE A 196 -0.39 -13.89 -6.18
CA ILE A 196 -0.10 -14.99 -5.24
C ILE A 196 -0.56 -14.62 -3.83
N PHE A 197 -0.21 -13.43 -3.35
CA PHE A 197 -0.61 -12.93 -2.04
C PHE A 197 -2.15 -12.95 -1.87
N CYS A 198 -2.90 -12.44 -2.85
CA CYS A 198 -4.37 -12.48 -2.82
C CYS A 198 -4.89 -13.92 -2.79
N LYS A 199 -4.30 -14.82 -3.57
CA LYS A 199 -4.69 -16.24 -3.60
C LYS A 199 -4.45 -16.91 -2.24
N GLU A 200 -3.29 -16.72 -1.62
CA GLU A 200 -2.95 -17.28 -0.31
C GLU A 200 -3.81 -16.70 0.81
N ALA A 201 -4.15 -15.41 0.72
CA ALA A 201 -5.06 -14.74 1.64
C ALA A 201 -6.54 -15.04 1.38
N ASN A 202 -6.88 -15.88 0.38
CA ASN A 202 -8.25 -16.17 -0.07
C ASN A 202 -9.04 -14.90 -0.47
N ILE A 203 -8.36 -13.93 -1.07
CA ILE A 203 -8.93 -12.69 -1.57
C ILE A 203 -9.21 -12.84 -3.06
N LYS A 204 -10.46 -12.64 -3.48
CA LYS A 204 -10.86 -12.74 -4.89
C LYS A 204 -10.57 -11.43 -5.62
N ILE A 205 -9.74 -11.48 -6.65
CA ILE A 205 -9.52 -10.38 -7.59
C ILE A 205 -10.66 -10.39 -8.62
N LEU A 206 -11.31 -9.22 -8.82
CA LEU A 206 -12.36 -9.01 -9.81
C LEU A 206 -11.76 -8.45 -11.09
N GLU A 207 -10.91 -7.43 -11.00
CA GLU A 207 -10.32 -6.77 -12.17
C GLU A 207 -8.91 -6.26 -11.86
N PHE A 208 -8.09 -6.14 -12.90
CA PHE A 208 -6.75 -5.55 -12.87
C PHE A 208 -6.62 -4.48 -13.97
N ARG A 209 -6.08 -3.33 -13.63
CA ARG A 209 -5.74 -2.25 -14.57
C ARG A 209 -4.32 -1.72 -14.37
N THR A 210 -3.81 -1.13 -15.40
CA THR A 210 -2.52 -0.45 -15.41
C THR A 210 -2.48 0.53 -16.58
N PHE A 211 -1.45 1.38 -16.65
CA PHE A 211 -1.24 2.33 -17.76
C PHE A 211 -0.76 1.68 -19.06
N LEU A 212 -0.65 0.36 -19.12
CA LEU A 212 -0.22 -0.32 -20.33
C LEU A 212 -1.36 -0.44 -21.35
N PRO A 213 -1.07 -0.22 -22.66
CA PRO A 213 -1.99 -0.56 -23.73
C PRO A 213 -2.28 -2.08 -23.76
N ASN A 214 -3.49 -2.45 -24.19
CA ASN A 214 -3.96 -3.84 -24.18
C ASN A 214 -3.01 -4.82 -24.88
N HIS A 215 -2.39 -4.45 -26.01
CA HIS A 215 -1.46 -5.31 -26.74
C HIS A 215 -0.15 -5.60 -25.96
N LEU A 216 0.18 -4.81 -24.93
CA LEU A 216 1.34 -5.02 -24.05
C LEU A 216 0.99 -5.73 -22.73
N MET A 217 -0.29 -6.04 -22.49
CA MET A 217 -0.73 -6.64 -21.22
C MET A 217 -0.07 -7.99 -20.90
N LYS A 218 0.35 -8.77 -21.91
CA LYS A 218 1.15 -9.99 -21.70
C LYS A 218 2.50 -9.72 -20.98
N PHE A 219 3.00 -8.49 -21.07
CA PHE A 219 4.21 -8.05 -20.42
C PHE A 219 3.95 -7.21 -19.15
N LYS A 220 2.72 -7.23 -18.59
CA LYS A 220 2.31 -6.41 -17.45
C LYS A 220 3.29 -6.49 -16.28
N ASN A 221 3.81 -7.67 -15.97
CA ASN A 221 4.75 -7.89 -14.88
C ASN A 221 6.10 -7.16 -15.05
N LEU A 222 6.48 -6.86 -16.29
CA LEU A 222 7.73 -6.18 -16.63
C LEU A 222 7.54 -4.70 -16.94
N LEU A 223 6.48 -4.35 -17.66
CA LEU A 223 6.28 -3.02 -18.24
C LEU A 223 5.29 -2.15 -17.46
N ALA A 224 4.37 -2.74 -16.68
CA ALA A 224 3.50 -1.94 -15.82
C ALA A 224 4.32 -1.35 -14.68
N TRP A 225 4.29 -0.02 -14.50
CA TRP A 225 4.92 0.65 -13.37
C TRP A 225 3.97 0.77 -12.16
N GLN A 226 2.67 0.77 -12.43
CA GLN A 226 1.59 0.85 -11.45
C GLN A 226 0.65 -0.34 -11.60
N GLN A 227 0.18 -0.87 -10.49
CA GLN A 227 -0.83 -1.92 -10.40
C GLN A 227 -2.09 -1.34 -9.78
N CYS A 228 -3.25 -1.59 -10.40
CA CYS A 228 -4.55 -1.21 -9.85
C CYS A 228 -5.43 -2.47 -9.82
N TRP A 229 -6.02 -2.74 -8.68
CA TRP A 229 -6.77 -3.96 -8.40
C TRP A 229 -8.15 -3.64 -7.85
N LEU A 230 -9.18 -4.25 -8.40
CA LEU A 230 -10.50 -4.30 -7.80
C LEU A 230 -10.65 -5.67 -7.13
N LEU A 231 -10.84 -5.68 -5.82
CA LEU A 231 -11.01 -6.88 -5.01
C LEU A 231 -12.48 -7.04 -4.62
N SER A 232 -12.94 -8.29 -4.55
CA SER A 232 -14.32 -8.61 -4.18
C SER A 232 -14.57 -8.32 -2.70
N PRO A 233 -15.72 -7.74 -2.35
CA PRO A 233 -16.17 -7.68 -0.96
C PRO A 233 -16.42 -9.09 -0.42
N LYS A 234 -16.54 -9.22 0.89
CA LYS A 234 -16.98 -10.48 1.51
C LYS A 234 -18.42 -10.76 1.07
N ARG A 235 -18.67 -11.93 0.47
CA ARG A 235 -20.03 -12.34 0.17
C ARG A 235 -20.83 -12.42 1.47
N ASN A 236 -21.81 -11.56 1.62
CA ASN A 236 -22.87 -11.79 2.61
C ASN A 236 -23.65 -13.03 2.17
N ASN A 237 -23.52 -14.14 2.89
CA ASN A 237 -24.29 -15.36 2.66
C ASN A 237 -25.81 -15.21 2.93
N ASN A 238 -26.29 -13.98 3.12
CA ASN A 238 -27.68 -13.66 3.44
C ASN A 238 -28.53 -13.22 2.25
N GLN A 239 -28.05 -13.41 1.00
CA GLN A 239 -28.88 -13.25 -0.20
C GLN A 239 -28.93 -14.59 -0.98
N GLN A 240 -29.62 -15.55 -0.42
CA GLN A 240 -30.29 -16.66 -1.11
C GLN A 240 -31.77 -16.67 -0.77
#